data_3e2989d805480722a55473118b92166a
#
_entry.id   3e2989d805480722a55473118b92166a
#
_cell.length_a   1.000
_cell.length_b   1.000
_cell.length_c   1.000
_cell.angle_alpha   90.00
_cell.angle_beta   90.00
_cell.angle_gamma   90.00
#
_symmetry.space_group_name_H-M   'P 1'
#
loop_
_entity.id
_entity.type
_entity.pdbx_description
1 polymer ?
#
loop_
_entity_poly.entity_id
_entity_poly.type
_entity_poly.pdbx_seq_one_letter_code
_entity_poly.pdbx_strand_id
1 'polypeptide(L)'
;MTDINKVLRGKLKEVAEIRAPEVVEEQRSTDGTIKWAIAVGDQRVETVYIPEEDRATLCVSSQVGCALECKFCSTAQQGFNRNLRVSEIIGQVWRAAKIVGAVKTTGVRPITNVVMMGMGEPLLNLNNVVPAMEIMLD
;
A
#
# COMPACT_ATOMS: atom_id res chain seq x y z
N MET A 1 -7.67 15.21 12.27
CA MET A 1 -6.76 15.60 13.39
C MET A 1 -7.43 16.60 14.34
N THR A 2 -8.58 16.23 14.88
CA THR A 2 -9.32 17.06 15.88
C THR A 2 -8.81 16.88 17.31
N ASP A 3 -8.20 15.74 17.61
CA ASP A 3 -7.70 15.38 18.94
C ASP A 3 -6.39 16.09 19.33
N ILE A 4 -5.76 16.77 18.38
CA ILE A 4 -4.53 17.52 18.60
C ILE A 4 -4.84 19.00 18.79
N ASN A 5 -4.30 19.58 19.86
CA ASN A 5 -4.40 21.02 20.17
C ASN A 5 -4.09 21.88 18.92
N LYS A 6 -4.89 22.96 18.74
CA LYS A 6 -4.77 23.87 17.58
C LYS A 6 -3.39 24.47 17.40
N VAL A 7 -2.71 24.81 18.51
CA VAL A 7 -1.35 25.37 18.48
C VAL A 7 -0.34 24.33 18.00
N LEU A 8 -0.45 23.08 18.49
CA LEU A 8 0.42 21.98 18.04
C LEU A 8 0.18 21.64 16.58
N ARG A 9 -1.07 21.64 16.12
CA ARG A 9 -1.40 21.48 14.69
C ARG A 9 -0.75 22.54 13.81
N GLY A 10 -0.73 23.80 14.28
CA GLY A 10 -0.06 24.91 13.58
C GLY A 10 1.43 24.61 13.43
N LYS A 11 2.11 24.29 14.53
CA LYS A 11 3.54 23.94 14.53
C LYS A 11 3.85 22.72 13.66
N LEU A 12 3.02 21.66 13.72
CA LEU A 12 3.22 20.46 12.89
C LEU A 12 3.11 20.75 11.40
N LYS A 13 2.21 21.65 10.99
CA LYS A 13 2.08 22.05 9.57
C LYS A 13 3.30 22.79 9.04
N GLU A 14 4.06 23.46 9.90
CA GLU A 14 5.27 24.17 9.52
C GLU A 14 6.50 23.26 9.41
N VAL A 15 6.56 22.18 10.22
CA VAL A 15 7.75 21.32 10.36
C VAL A 15 7.58 19.90 9.88
N ALA A 16 6.36 19.48 9.58
CA ALA A 16 6.04 18.12 9.17
C ALA A 16 5.10 18.09 7.96
N GLU A 17 5.30 17.13 7.10
CA GLU A 17 4.46 16.85 5.94
C GLU A 17 4.08 15.38 5.90
N ILE A 18 2.81 15.10 5.56
CA ILE A 18 2.34 13.75 5.29
C ILE A 18 2.20 13.62 3.78
N ARG A 19 3.06 12.83 3.16
CA ARG A 19 3.03 12.51 1.72
C ARG A 19 2.61 11.06 1.48
N ALA A 20 1.75 10.87 0.47
CA ALA A 20 1.59 9.54 -0.10
C ALA A 20 2.89 9.14 -0.80
N PRO A 21 3.33 7.87 -0.71
CA PRO A 21 4.54 7.41 -1.39
C PRO A 21 4.45 7.64 -2.90
N GLU A 22 5.58 7.78 -3.53
CA GLU A 22 5.67 8.04 -4.97
C GLU A 22 5.42 6.76 -5.78
N VAL A 23 4.70 6.89 -6.89
CA VAL A 23 4.61 5.83 -7.91
C VAL A 23 5.78 6.01 -8.86
N VAL A 24 6.64 5.01 -8.91
CA VAL A 24 7.84 5.00 -9.79
C VAL A 24 7.48 4.48 -11.18
N GLU A 25 6.58 3.49 -11.24
CA GLU A 25 6.14 2.86 -12.49
C GLU A 25 4.67 2.46 -12.38
N GLU A 26 3.94 2.57 -13.49
CA GLU A 26 2.55 2.13 -13.61
C GLU A 26 2.38 1.27 -14.85
N GLN A 27 1.72 0.14 -14.70
CA GLN A 27 1.32 -0.76 -15.79
C GLN A 27 -0.18 -0.97 -15.73
N ARG A 28 -0.87 -0.82 -16.88
CA ARG A 28 -2.31 -1.02 -17.00
C ARG A 28 -2.61 -2.18 -17.94
N SER A 29 -3.49 -3.05 -17.52
CA SER A 29 -4.04 -4.14 -18.33
C SER A 29 -5.37 -3.74 -18.98
N THR A 30 -5.76 -4.46 -20.02
CA THR A 30 -7.02 -4.23 -20.76
C THR A 30 -8.27 -4.51 -19.92
N ASP A 31 -8.16 -5.37 -18.90
CA ASP A 31 -9.22 -5.69 -17.95
C ASP A 31 -9.42 -4.64 -16.83
N GLY A 32 -8.64 -3.55 -16.86
CA GLY A 32 -8.67 -2.48 -15.87
C GLY A 32 -7.76 -2.72 -14.67
N THR A 33 -7.05 -3.84 -14.59
CA THR A 33 -6.03 -4.09 -13.57
C THR A 33 -4.89 -3.10 -13.71
N ILE A 34 -4.45 -2.53 -12.58
CA ILE A 34 -3.34 -1.58 -12.53
C ILE A 34 -2.29 -2.09 -11.54
N LYS A 35 -1.06 -2.19 -12.01
CA LYS A 35 0.09 -2.51 -11.17
C LYS A 35 0.97 -1.27 -11.01
N TRP A 36 1.29 -0.92 -9.77
CA TRP A 36 2.21 0.15 -9.42
C TRP A 36 3.47 -0.39 -8.77
N ALA A 37 4.61 0.15 -9.16
CA ALA A 37 5.82 0.12 -8.36
C ALA A 37 5.84 1.38 -7.49
N ILE A 38 5.80 1.20 -6.17
CA ILE A 38 5.72 2.27 -5.18
C ILE A 38 7.05 2.37 -4.45
N ALA A 39 7.59 3.59 -4.35
CA ALA A 39 8.83 3.86 -3.64
C ALA A 39 8.67 3.69 -2.12
N VAL A 40 9.62 2.97 -1.51
CA VAL A 40 9.73 2.75 -0.06
C VAL A 40 11.18 2.94 0.36
N GLY A 41 11.54 4.20 0.68
CA GLY A 41 12.93 4.60 0.85
C GLY A 41 13.70 4.54 -0.48
N ASP A 42 14.81 3.84 -0.51
CA ASP A 42 15.65 3.58 -1.69
C ASP A 42 15.21 2.34 -2.50
N GLN A 43 14.18 1.66 -2.02
CA GLN A 43 13.63 0.44 -2.61
C GLN A 43 12.25 0.70 -3.23
N ARG A 44 11.67 -0.31 -3.85
CA ARG A 44 10.30 -0.29 -4.39
C ARG A 44 9.57 -1.59 -4.11
N VAL A 45 8.26 -1.50 -3.98
CA VAL A 45 7.37 -2.64 -3.83
C VAL A 45 6.23 -2.57 -4.83
N GLU A 46 5.64 -3.71 -5.15
CA GLU A 46 4.50 -3.78 -6.06
C GLU A 46 3.19 -3.70 -5.29
N THR A 47 2.24 -2.96 -5.85
CA THR A 47 0.86 -2.86 -5.39
C THR A 47 -0.04 -3.04 -6.60
N VAL A 48 -1.06 -3.90 -6.51
CA VAL A 48 -1.92 -4.24 -7.65
C VAL A 48 -3.37 -3.94 -7.32
N TYR A 49 -4.02 -3.14 -8.17
CA TYR A 49 -5.44 -2.87 -8.13
C TYR A 49 -6.18 -3.73 -9.13
N ILE A 50 -7.16 -4.49 -8.67
CA ILE A 50 -7.94 -5.43 -9.46
C ILE A 50 -9.42 -5.03 -9.37
N PRO A 51 -9.96 -4.29 -10.37
CA PRO A 51 -11.37 -3.94 -10.41
C PRO A 51 -12.20 -5.15 -10.91
N GLU A 52 -13.34 -5.36 -10.28
CA GLU A 52 -14.37 -6.30 -10.70
C GLU A 52 -15.73 -5.57 -10.73
N GLU A 53 -16.82 -6.24 -11.17
CA GLU A 53 -18.13 -5.60 -11.30
C GLU A 53 -18.64 -5.04 -9.96
N ASP A 54 -18.59 -5.84 -8.90
CA ASP A 54 -19.15 -5.50 -7.58
C ASP A 54 -18.09 -5.15 -6.52
N ARG A 55 -16.82 -5.37 -6.81
CA ARG A 55 -15.73 -5.16 -5.86
C ARG A 55 -14.46 -4.64 -6.53
N ALA A 56 -13.59 -4.07 -5.74
CA ALA A 56 -12.26 -3.71 -6.17
C ALA A 56 -11.27 -4.13 -5.09
N THR A 57 -10.36 -5.02 -5.46
CA THR A 57 -9.35 -5.59 -4.56
C THR A 57 -8.02 -4.88 -4.75
N LEU A 58 -7.42 -4.47 -3.65
CA LEU A 58 -6.05 -3.95 -3.62
C LEU A 58 -5.12 -4.98 -3.00
N CYS A 59 -4.15 -5.45 -3.78
CA CYS A 59 -3.10 -6.34 -3.32
C CYS A 59 -1.89 -5.51 -2.88
N VAL A 60 -1.48 -5.62 -1.62
CA VAL A 60 -0.37 -4.83 -1.04
C VAL A 60 0.77 -5.73 -0.57
N SER A 61 1.97 -5.16 -0.56
CA SER A 61 3.20 -5.82 -0.14
C SER A 61 3.46 -5.62 1.34
N SER A 62 4.07 -6.61 2.00
CA SER A 62 4.45 -6.59 3.42
C SER A 62 5.97 -6.53 3.65
N GLN A 63 6.76 -6.88 2.64
CA GLN A 63 8.23 -6.87 2.69
C GLN A 63 8.81 -6.36 1.37
N VAL A 64 10.05 -5.90 1.41
CA VAL A 64 10.86 -5.72 0.21
C VAL A 64 11.56 -7.05 -0.07
N GLY A 65 11.19 -7.71 -1.17
CA GLY A 65 11.56 -9.10 -1.41
C GLY A 65 10.78 -10.07 -0.51
N CYS A 66 11.24 -11.30 -0.37
CA CYS A 66 10.62 -12.30 0.49
C CYS A 66 11.67 -13.23 1.08
N ALA A 67 11.49 -13.58 2.37
CA ALA A 67 12.38 -14.52 3.07
C ALA A 67 12.06 -15.99 2.76
N LEU A 68 10.92 -16.28 2.14
CA LEU A 68 10.52 -17.64 1.75
C LEU A 68 11.00 -17.97 0.34
N GLU A 69 11.55 -19.16 0.17
CA GLU A 69 12.06 -19.65 -1.12
C GLU A 69 11.00 -20.45 -1.90
N CYS A 70 9.80 -19.88 -2.08
CA CYS A 70 8.74 -20.52 -2.85
C CYS A 70 9.16 -20.68 -4.31
N LYS A 71 9.29 -21.90 -4.80
CA LYS A 71 9.81 -22.21 -6.15
C LYS A 71 9.01 -21.60 -7.31
N PHE A 72 7.73 -21.29 -7.09
CA PHE A 72 6.83 -20.70 -8.10
C PHE A 72 6.71 -19.17 -8.01
N CYS A 73 7.38 -18.52 -7.07
CA CYS A 73 7.20 -17.10 -6.77
C CYS A 73 8.37 -16.26 -7.29
N SER A 74 8.09 -15.27 -8.16
CA SER A 74 9.10 -14.34 -8.67
C SER A 74 9.77 -13.50 -7.58
N THR A 75 9.01 -13.11 -6.55
CA THR A 75 9.53 -12.33 -5.42
C THR A 75 10.54 -13.11 -4.59
N ALA A 76 10.36 -14.44 -4.46
CA ALA A 76 11.30 -15.31 -3.77
C ALA A 76 12.69 -15.32 -4.44
N GLN A 77 12.74 -15.17 -5.76
CA GLN A 77 14.00 -15.14 -6.53
C GLN A 77 14.77 -13.82 -6.31
N GLN A 78 14.11 -12.75 -5.86
CA GLN A 78 14.76 -11.47 -5.55
C GLN A 78 15.45 -11.47 -4.18
N GLY A 79 15.16 -12.46 -3.33
CA GLY A 79 15.66 -12.54 -1.97
C GLY A 79 14.95 -11.55 -1.03
N PHE A 80 15.28 -11.66 0.26
CA PHE A 80 14.76 -10.79 1.30
C PHE A 80 15.66 -9.58 1.51
N ASN A 81 15.07 -8.38 1.55
CA ASN A 81 15.77 -7.17 1.91
C ASN A 81 15.37 -6.71 3.32
N ARG A 82 14.11 -6.33 3.53
CA ARG A 82 13.59 -5.88 4.83
C ARG A 82 12.07 -5.97 4.94
N ASN A 83 11.60 -5.91 6.17
CA ASN A 83 10.19 -5.72 6.49
C ASN A 83 9.75 -4.28 6.16
N LEU A 84 8.53 -4.13 5.64
CA LEU A 84 7.89 -2.83 5.51
C LEU A 84 7.37 -2.36 6.87
N ARG A 85 7.46 -1.05 7.11
CA ARG A 85 6.88 -0.40 8.28
C ARG A 85 5.36 -0.21 8.10
N VAL A 86 4.65 0.02 9.19
CA VAL A 86 3.19 0.33 9.17
C VAL A 86 2.88 1.44 8.16
N SER A 87 3.63 2.54 8.19
CA SER A 87 3.44 3.68 7.29
C SER A 87 3.66 3.34 5.81
N GLU A 88 4.57 2.41 5.50
CA GLU A 88 4.85 1.97 4.13
C GLU A 88 3.76 1.02 3.61
N ILE A 89 3.17 0.20 4.48
CA ILE A 89 2.03 -0.67 4.15
C ILE A 89 0.78 0.20 3.90
N ILE A 90 0.45 1.09 4.83
CA ILE A 90 -0.68 2.03 4.71
C ILE A 90 -0.48 2.99 3.55
N GLY A 91 0.75 3.42 3.29
CA GLY A 91 1.10 4.29 2.18
C GLY A 91 0.68 3.73 0.82
N GLN A 92 0.79 2.43 0.61
CA GLN A 92 0.33 1.75 -0.62
C GLN A 92 -1.19 1.91 -0.78
N VAL A 93 -1.96 1.64 0.28
CA VAL A 93 -3.43 1.79 0.28
C VAL A 93 -3.83 3.24 0.01
N TRP A 94 -3.21 4.18 0.73
CA TRP A 94 -3.50 5.60 0.58
C TRP A 94 -3.18 6.12 -0.82
N ARG A 95 -2.04 5.73 -1.39
CA ARG A 95 -1.66 6.12 -2.76
C ARG A 95 -2.63 5.57 -3.79
N ALA A 96 -2.95 4.28 -3.71
CA ALA A 96 -3.93 3.64 -4.59
C ALA A 96 -5.31 4.31 -4.48
N ALA A 97 -5.80 4.56 -3.27
CA ALA A 97 -7.09 5.22 -3.04
C ALA A 97 -7.14 6.63 -3.65
N LYS A 98 -6.05 7.39 -3.58
CA LYS A 98 -5.95 8.71 -4.24
C LYS A 98 -6.03 8.61 -5.77
N ILE A 99 -5.32 7.65 -6.37
CA ILE A 99 -5.29 7.48 -7.83
C ILE A 99 -6.66 7.02 -8.33
N VAL A 100 -7.20 5.95 -7.72
CA VAL A 100 -8.47 5.36 -8.16
C VAL A 100 -9.65 6.27 -7.81
N GLY A 101 -9.64 6.94 -6.66
CA GLY A 101 -10.68 7.87 -6.23
C GLY A 101 -10.79 9.11 -7.11
N ALA A 102 -9.68 9.57 -7.70
CA ALA A 102 -9.67 10.70 -8.62
C ALA A 102 -10.33 10.38 -9.99
N VAL A 103 -10.42 9.09 -10.34
CA VAL A 103 -11.00 8.63 -11.63
C VAL A 103 -12.47 8.26 -11.52
N LYS A 104 -12.92 7.82 -10.34
CA LYS A 104 -14.32 7.37 -10.11
C LYS A 104 -15.17 8.49 -9.53
N THR A 105 -16.09 9.01 -10.33
CA THR A 105 -17.13 10.00 -9.94
C THR A 105 -18.39 9.37 -9.32
N THR A 106 -18.47 8.05 -9.19
CA THR A 106 -19.60 7.34 -8.62
C THR A 106 -19.36 7.01 -7.16
N GLY A 107 -20.36 7.21 -6.29
CA GLY A 107 -20.30 7.08 -4.82
C GLY A 107 -19.98 5.66 -4.26
N VAL A 108 -19.41 4.78 -5.07
CA VAL A 108 -18.91 3.47 -4.65
C VAL A 108 -17.49 3.62 -4.12
N ARG A 109 -17.19 2.99 -2.99
CA ARG A 109 -15.82 2.96 -2.44
C ARG A 109 -14.84 2.47 -3.52
N PRO A 110 -13.77 3.21 -3.81
CA PRO A 110 -12.83 2.86 -4.88
C PRO A 110 -12.05 1.56 -4.60
N ILE A 111 -11.90 1.19 -3.32
CA ILE A 111 -11.29 -0.06 -2.85
C ILE A 111 -12.25 -0.66 -1.83
N THR A 112 -12.65 -1.92 -2.07
CA THR A 112 -13.58 -2.65 -1.18
C THR A 112 -12.86 -3.71 -0.35
N ASN A 113 -11.77 -4.26 -0.87
CA ASN A 113 -10.98 -5.31 -0.23
C ASN A 113 -9.48 -4.97 -0.29
N VAL A 114 -8.76 -5.28 0.77
CA VAL A 114 -7.29 -5.25 0.79
C VAL A 114 -6.78 -6.65 1.10
N VAL A 115 -5.84 -7.14 0.30
CA VAL A 115 -5.21 -8.45 0.50
C VAL A 115 -3.69 -8.29 0.62
N MET A 116 -3.10 -9.00 1.58
CA MET A 116 -1.66 -8.98 1.85
C MET A 116 -0.94 -10.06 1.00
N MET A 117 -1.16 -10.03 -0.30
CA MET A 117 -0.67 -11.04 -1.26
C MET A 117 0.34 -10.47 -2.26
N GLY A 118 0.92 -9.31 -1.98
CA GLY A 118 1.98 -8.72 -2.77
C GLY A 118 3.35 -9.34 -2.47
N MET A 119 4.38 -8.51 -2.41
CA MET A 119 5.73 -8.97 -2.07
C MET A 119 5.85 -9.26 -0.57
N GLY A 120 6.51 -10.38 -0.25
CA GLY A 120 6.82 -10.79 1.12
C GLY A 120 5.80 -11.74 1.74
N GLU A 121 6.17 -12.28 2.91
CA GLU A 121 5.32 -13.11 3.75
C GLU A 121 4.81 -12.27 4.93
N PRO A 122 3.51 -11.92 4.99
CA PRO A 122 2.98 -11.06 6.03
C PRO A 122 3.12 -11.63 7.44
N LEU A 123 3.07 -12.96 7.61
CA LEU A 123 3.23 -13.61 8.90
C LEU A 123 4.64 -13.44 9.47
N LEU A 124 5.64 -13.18 8.64
CA LEU A 124 7.01 -12.85 9.08
C LEU A 124 7.19 -11.36 9.42
N ASN A 125 6.14 -10.54 9.24
CA ASN A 125 6.14 -9.11 9.55
C ASN A 125 4.92 -8.69 10.40
N LEU A 126 4.43 -9.56 11.27
CA LEU A 126 3.19 -9.35 12.03
C LEU A 126 3.18 -8.04 12.84
N ASN A 127 4.32 -7.66 13.42
CA ASN A 127 4.46 -6.43 14.22
C ASN A 127 4.14 -5.15 13.43
N ASN A 128 4.21 -5.17 12.10
CA ASN A 128 3.84 -4.05 11.24
C ASN A 128 2.53 -4.31 10.51
N VAL A 129 2.26 -5.56 10.12
CA VAL A 129 1.05 -5.94 9.37
C VAL A 129 -0.19 -5.76 10.22
N VAL A 130 -0.19 -6.24 11.46
CA VAL A 130 -1.37 -6.15 12.35
C VAL A 130 -1.77 -4.69 12.62
N PRO A 131 -0.88 -3.79 13.06
CA PRO A 131 -1.26 -2.39 13.23
C PRO A 131 -1.70 -1.70 11.91
N ALA A 132 -1.11 -2.08 10.78
CA ALA A 132 -1.55 -1.56 9.48
C ALA A 132 -2.98 -2.00 9.16
N MET A 133 -3.33 -3.27 9.42
CA MET A 133 -4.70 -3.77 9.24
C MET A 133 -5.70 -3.08 10.18
N GLU A 134 -5.33 -2.84 11.42
CA GLU A 134 -6.17 -2.09 12.38
C GLU A 134 -6.50 -0.69 11.85
N ILE A 135 -5.51 0.03 11.31
CA ILE A 135 -5.71 1.35 10.68
C ILE A 135 -6.63 1.27 9.45
N MET A 136 -6.53 0.19 8.66
CA MET A 136 -7.38 -0.01 7.47
C MET A 136 -8.86 -0.28 7.84
N LEU A 137 -9.10 -0.86 9.01
CA LEU A 137 -10.45 -1.19 9.49
C LEU A 137 -11.15 -0.01 10.18
N ASP A 138 -10.42 1.01 10.57
CA ASP A 138 -10.92 2.21 11.24
C ASP A 138 -11.47 3.22 10.21
#